data_3b51c60c0aa187b005a5515c42e0bb8a
#
_entry.id   3b51c60c0aa187b005a5515c42e0bb8a
#
_cell.length_a   1.000
_cell.length_b   1.000
_cell.length_c   1.000
_cell.angle_alpha   90.00
_cell.angle_beta   90.00
_cell.angle_gamma   90.00
#
_symmetry.space_group_name_H-M   'P 1'
#
loop_
_entity.id
_entity.type
_entity.pdbx_description
1 polymer ?
#
loop_
_entity_poly.entity_id
_entity_poly.type
_entity_poly.pdbx_seq_one_letter_code
_entity_poly.pdbx_strand_id
1 'polypeptide(L)' 'MTDLRVQICDNEIIVTLPGTSYSVTYYKPARSPQLLAKRLTLKDDLRVSMTSAEFLAIAWRLANEKARDLGWIR' A
#
# COMPACT_ATOMS: atom_id res chain seq x y z
N MET A 1 10.72 -12.73 -8.05
CA MET A 1 9.60 -11.82 -8.28
C MET A 1 8.86 -11.63 -6.96
N THR A 2 8.66 -10.40 -6.56
CA THR A 2 8.06 -10.13 -5.26
C THR A 2 6.60 -9.70 -5.46
N ASP A 3 5.68 -10.48 -4.89
CA ASP A 3 4.26 -10.21 -5.04
C ASP A 3 3.72 -9.56 -3.77
N LEU A 4 3.33 -8.32 -3.88
CA LEU A 4 2.67 -7.63 -2.79
C LEU A 4 1.19 -8.02 -2.79
N ARG A 5 0.62 -8.07 -1.60
CA ARG A 5 -0.81 -8.36 -1.44
C ARG A 5 -1.56 -7.05 -1.25
N VAL A 6 -2.64 -6.88 -2.02
CA VAL A 6 -3.51 -5.72 -1.91
C VAL A 6 -4.86 -6.19 -1.39
N GLN A 7 -5.30 -5.63 -0.27
CA GLN A 7 -6.58 -5.97 0.35
C GLN A 7 -7.42 -4.72 0.54
N ILE A 8 -8.73 -4.88 0.42
CA ILE A 8 -9.68 -3.80 0.64
C ILE A 8 -10.42 -4.10 1.93
N CYS A 9 -10.44 -3.14 2.84
CA CYS A 9 -11.17 -3.25 4.11
C CYS A 9 -11.93 -1.95 4.31
N ASP A 10 -13.26 -2.01 4.21
CA ASP A 10 -14.12 -0.83 4.27
C ASP A 10 -13.67 0.22 3.25
N ASN A 11 -13.17 1.36 3.70
CA ASN A 11 -12.72 2.43 2.83
C ASN A 11 -11.19 2.54 2.80
N GLU A 12 -10.50 1.44 3.09
CA GLU A 12 -9.04 1.42 3.18
C GLU A 12 -8.46 0.39 2.21
N ILE A 13 -7.28 0.71 1.70
CA ILE A 13 -6.51 -0.21 0.85
C ILE A 13 -5.26 -0.56 1.62
N ILE A 14 -5.08 -1.84 1.89
CA ILE A 14 -3.96 -2.34 2.68
C ILE A 14 -3.01 -3.09 1.75
N VAL A 15 -1.77 -2.66 1.69
CA VAL A 15 -0.74 -3.33 0.89
C VAL A 15 0.29 -3.93 1.82
N THR A 16 0.55 -5.22 1.65
CA THR A 16 1.51 -5.95 2.48
C THR A 16 2.46 -6.74 1.59
N LEU A 17 3.64 -6.99 2.14
CA LEU A 17 4.58 -7.94 1.53
C LEU A 17 4.55 -9.19 2.40
N PRO A 18 3.91 -10.29 1.93
CA PRO A 18 3.77 -11.49 2.73
C PRO A 18 5.12 -12.03 3.21
N GLY A 19 5.15 -12.52 4.44
CA GLY A 19 6.37 -13.03 5.03
C GLY A 19 7.26 -11.97 5.66
N THR A 20 6.83 -10.72 5.63
CA THR A 20 7.60 -9.62 6.23
C THR A 20 6.67 -8.76 7.08
N SER A 21 7.26 -7.79 7.79
CA SER A 21 6.50 -6.81 8.55
C SER A 21 6.09 -5.60 7.72
N TYR A 22 6.46 -5.55 6.44
CA TYR A 22 6.11 -4.41 5.59
C TYR A 22 4.61 -4.35 5.34
N SER A 23 4.02 -3.22 5.70
CA SER A 23 2.59 -2.99 5.55
C SER A 23 2.32 -1.50 5.47
N VAL A 24 1.41 -1.11 4.60
CA VAL A 24 0.96 0.27 4.51
C VAL A 24 -0.54 0.27 4.24
N THR A 25 -1.26 1.15 4.93
CA THR A 25 -2.70 1.32 4.77
C THR A 25 -2.95 2.70 4.20
N TYR A 26 -3.66 2.74 3.08
CA TYR A 26 -4.06 3.98 2.43
C TYR A 26 -5.56 4.20 2.57
N TYR A 27 -5.99 5.45 2.54
CA TYR A 27 -7.40 5.79 2.51
C TYR A 27 -7.58 7.04 1.68
N LYS A 28 -8.80 7.27 1.21
CA LYS A 28 -9.12 8.48 0.46
C LYS A 28 -10.01 9.37 1.33
N PRO A 29 -9.49 10.50 1.80
CA PRO A 29 -10.33 11.47 2.51
C PRO A 29 -11.44 11.98 1.61
N ALA A 30 -12.59 12.32 2.20
CA ALA A 30 -13.75 12.73 1.44
C ALA A 30 -13.50 13.95 0.55
N ARG A 31 -12.60 14.83 0.97
CA ARG A 31 -12.32 16.07 0.24
C ARG A 31 -11.01 16.05 -0.52
N SER A 32 -10.35 14.91 -0.56
CA SER A 32 -9.07 14.80 -1.24
C SER A 32 -9.23 13.99 -2.52
N PRO A 33 -8.61 14.43 -3.64
CA PRO A 33 -8.63 13.64 -4.88
C PRO A 33 -7.59 12.52 -4.87
N GLN A 34 -6.83 12.37 -3.79
CA GLN A 34 -5.72 11.43 -3.71
C GLN A 34 -5.82 10.56 -2.47
N LEU A 35 -5.14 9.41 -2.54
CA LEU A 35 -4.97 8.56 -1.38
C LEU A 35 -3.95 9.17 -0.43
N LEU A 36 -4.13 8.92 0.86
CA LEU A 36 -3.18 9.28 1.88
C LEU A 36 -2.81 8.04 2.68
N ALA A 37 -1.57 7.97 3.14
CA ALA A 37 -1.11 6.88 4.00
C ALA A 37 -1.62 7.12 5.42
N LYS A 38 -2.25 6.10 6.00
CA LYS A 38 -2.80 6.17 7.35
C LYS A 38 -1.91 5.47 8.36
N ARG A 39 -1.37 4.32 7.98
CA ARG A 39 -0.52 3.49 8.85
C ARG A 39 0.62 2.93 8.04
N LEU A 40 1.79 2.90 8.65
CA LEU A 40 2.99 2.35 8.02
C LEU A 40 3.68 1.43 9.02
N THR A 41 4.03 0.24 8.59
CA THR A 41 4.89 -0.66 9.33
C THR A 41 6.03 -1.03 8.40
N LEU A 42 7.19 -0.44 8.63
CA LEU A 42 8.33 -0.55 7.74
C LEU A 42 9.59 -0.97 8.51
N LYS A 43 9.45 -1.91 9.42
CA LYS A 43 10.58 -2.42 10.14
C LYS A 43 11.47 -3.21 9.19
N ASP A 44 12.73 -2.80 9.06
CA ASP A 44 13.66 -3.45 8.14
C ASP A 44 13.78 -4.94 8.45
N ASP A 45 13.74 -5.74 7.40
CA ASP A 45 13.89 -7.18 7.50
C ASP A 45 15.06 -7.58 6.62
N LEU A 46 16.16 -7.98 7.24
CA LEU A 46 17.38 -8.34 6.52
C LEU A 46 17.22 -9.59 5.65
N ARG A 47 16.16 -10.35 5.88
CA ARG A 47 15.88 -11.54 5.08
C ARG A 47 15.24 -11.21 3.73
N VAL A 48 14.89 -9.95 3.53
CA VAL A 48 14.19 -9.51 2.34
C VAL A 48 15.09 -8.58 1.54
N SER A 49 15.19 -8.82 0.24
CA SER A 49 16.02 -7.98 -0.63
C SER A 49 15.40 -6.62 -0.93
N MET A 50 14.10 -6.47 -0.64
CA MET A 50 13.40 -5.20 -0.90
C MET A 50 13.61 -4.24 0.26
N THR A 51 14.00 -3.01 -0.05
CA THR A 51 14.10 -1.97 0.97
C THR A 51 12.72 -1.39 1.26
N SER A 52 12.60 -0.68 2.40
CA SER A 52 11.35 -0.03 2.75
C SER A 52 10.95 1.00 1.69
N ALA A 53 11.92 1.72 1.13
CA ALA A 53 11.65 2.71 0.08
C ALA A 53 11.11 2.04 -1.18
N GLU A 54 11.69 0.91 -1.57
CA GLU A 54 11.21 0.15 -2.72
C GLU A 54 9.79 -0.37 -2.49
N PHE A 55 9.55 -0.88 -1.29
CA PHE A 55 8.21 -1.36 -0.92
C PHE A 55 7.19 -0.24 -1.04
N LEU A 56 7.48 0.93 -0.48
CA LEU A 56 6.55 2.06 -0.53
C LEU A 56 6.28 2.52 -1.95
N ALA A 57 7.29 2.55 -2.80
CA ALA A 57 7.12 2.96 -4.19
C ALA A 57 6.17 2.00 -4.93
N ILE A 58 6.37 0.71 -4.75
CA ILE A 58 5.52 -0.29 -5.40
C ILE A 58 4.11 -0.27 -4.79
N ALA A 59 4.02 -0.18 -3.47
CA ALA A 59 2.74 -0.16 -2.77
C ALA A 59 1.90 1.05 -3.19
N TRP A 60 2.52 2.21 -3.32
CA TRP A 60 1.83 3.42 -3.75
C TRP A 60 1.21 3.24 -5.14
N ARG A 61 1.98 2.67 -6.07
CA ARG A 61 1.50 2.44 -7.43
C ARG A 61 0.33 1.45 -7.43
N LEU A 62 0.47 0.34 -6.70
CA LEU A 62 -0.57 -0.68 -6.64
C LEU A 62 -1.84 -0.14 -5.99
N ALA A 63 -1.69 0.64 -4.92
CA ALA A 63 -2.84 1.22 -4.23
C ALA A 63 -3.59 2.20 -5.14
N ASN A 64 -2.86 3.01 -5.89
CA ASN A 64 -3.49 3.96 -6.83
C ASN A 64 -4.21 3.23 -7.96
N GLU A 65 -3.61 2.18 -8.50
CA GLU A 65 -4.26 1.38 -9.53
C GLU A 65 -5.56 0.78 -9.01
N LYS A 66 -5.52 0.25 -7.78
CA LYS A 66 -6.71 -0.33 -7.18
C LYS A 66 -7.78 0.71 -6.92
N ALA A 67 -7.38 1.88 -6.43
CA ALA A 67 -8.32 2.97 -6.17
C ALA A 67 -9.00 3.45 -7.45
N ARG A 68 -8.27 3.49 -8.57
CA ARG A 68 -8.87 3.82 -9.87
C ARG A 68 -9.86 2.74 -10.30
N ASP A 69 -9.51 1.48 -10.13
CA ASP A 69 -10.41 0.37 -10.46
C ASP A 69 -11.71 0.45 -9.66
N LEU A 70 -11.63 0.90 -8.41
CA LEU A 70 -12.78 1.03 -7.54
C LEU A 70 -13.54 2.35 -7.74
N GLY A 71 -13.00 3.25 -8.54
CA GLY A 71 -13.63 4.54 -8.77
C GLY A 71 -13.39 5.55 -7.66
N TRP A 72 -12.45 5.29 -6.76
CA TRP A 72 -12.15 6.20 -5.66
C TRP A 72 -11.39 7.44 -6.11
N ILE A 73 -10.51 7.28 -7.10
CA ILE A 73 -9.73 8.37 -7.69
C ILE A 73 -9.78 8.25 -9.20
N ARG A 74 -9.32 9.29 -9.89
CA ARG A 74 -9.31 9.34 -11.35
C ARG A 74 -7.95 8.98 -11.93
#